data_5c27d0cfca2eee413879d6bf837a13a6
#
_entry.id   5c27d0cfca2eee413879d6bf837a13a6
#
_cell.length_a   1.000
_cell.length_b   1.000
_cell.length_c   1.000
_cell.angle_alpha   90.00
_cell.angle_beta   90.00
_cell.angle_gamma   90.00
#
_symmetry.space_group_name_H-M   'P 1'
#
loop_
_entity.id
_entity.type
_entity.pdbx_description
1 polymer ?
#
loop_
_entity_poly.entity_id
_entity_poly.type
_entity_poly.pdbx_seq_one_letter_code
_entity_poly.pdbx_strand_id
1 'polypeptide(L)'
;IDFKNSQSVILYSKRVMDIISDLNPVEKDVYIKKASENTGIKEQALYDILKSKMKDNRENDFRNNKEEDRSKLYVEPGFLKAERTLLKMMLENNEYLQYIEERISENDFILLEHKEIFTVIILAKGENINNIESFIESRLSDVKTIGELVKIKEENIFFADNIKVQINDLINEIISYKLKQRIDQLRKEQKQLENEGKIEESIKLAIELASITKKLKEAKRV
;
A
#
# COMPACT_ATOMS: atom_id res chain seq x y z
N ILE A 1 15.04 -9.99 39.65
CA ILE A 1 16.22 -9.38 39.02
C ILE A 1 17.14 -8.96 40.13
N ASP A 2 18.39 -9.43 40.10
CA ASP A 2 19.38 -9.03 41.08
C ASP A 2 20.00 -7.68 40.64
N PHE A 3 19.53 -6.59 41.27
CA PHE A 3 20.03 -5.23 40.99
C PHE A 3 21.47 -4.97 41.53
N LYS A 4 22.08 -5.94 42.21
CA LYS A 4 23.50 -5.87 42.62
C LYS A 4 24.45 -6.29 41.50
N ASN A 5 23.93 -6.98 40.48
CA ASN A 5 24.73 -7.40 39.34
C ASN A 5 24.59 -6.39 38.19
N SER A 6 25.67 -5.72 37.83
CA SER A 6 25.72 -4.71 36.78
C SER A 6 25.21 -5.21 35.41
N GLN A 7 25.46 -6.48 35.07
CA GLN A 7 24.95 -7.06 33.80
C GLN A 7 23.44 -7.22 33.82
N SER A 8 22.85 -7.65 34.95
CA SER A 8 21.41 -7.77 35.14
C SER A 8 20.73 -6.41 35.07
N VAL A 9 21.35 -5.37 35.62
CA VAL A 9 20.86 -3.98 35.57
C VAL A 9 20.85 -3.47 34.11
N ILE A 10 21.93 -3.69 33.36
CA ILE A 10 22.02 -3.29 31.96
C ILE A 10 20.95 -4.01 31.10
N LEU A 11 20.79 -5.32 31.30
CA LEU A 11 19.79 -6.13 30.56
C LEU A 11 18.35 -5.66 30.87
N TYR A 12 18.08 -5.40 32.15
CA TYR A 12 16.80 -4.87 32.61
C TYR A 12 16.51 -3.51 31.96
N SER A 13 17.48 -2.60 32.04
CA SER A 13 17.33 -1.26 31.44
C SER A 13 17.04 -1.31 29.94
N LYS A 14 17.75 -2.17 29.19
CA LYS A 14 17.49 -2.38 27.78
C LYS A 14 16.06 -2.87 27.50
N ARG A 15 15.59 -3.87 28.27
CA ARG A 15 14.22 -4.41 28.13
C ARG A 15 13.14 -3.39 28.48
N VAL A 16 13.35 -2.60 29.53
CA VAL A 16 12.42 -1.51 29.90
C VAL A 16 12.37 -0.47 28.77
N MET A 17 13.53 -0.08 28.21
CA MET A 17 13.55 0.86 27.08
C MET A 17 12.88 0.30 25.83
N ASP A 18 12.92 -1.03 25.59
CA ASP A 18 12.17 -1.69 24.52
C ASP A 18 10.66 -1.51 24.69
N ILE A 19 10.17 -1.76 25.89
CA ILE A 19 8.73 -1.69 26.20
C ILE A 19 8.20 -0.25 26.11
N ILE A 20 8.97 0.73 26.59
CA ILE A 20 8.52 2.13 26.63
C ILE A 20 8.79 2.89 25.31
N SER A 21 9.49 2.28 24.35
CA SER A 21 9.81 2.94 23.08
C SER A 21 8.57 3.38 22.31
N ASP A 22 7.45 2.66 22.44
CA ASP A 22 6.21 2.92 21.71
C ASP A 22 5.19 3.81 22.45
N LEU A 23 5.52 4.20 23.71
CA LEU A 23 4.64 5.06 24.52
C LEU A 23 4.72 6.52 24.08
N ASN A 24 3.74 7.33 24.52
CA ASN A 24 3.78 8.77 24.27
C ASN A 24 4.91 9.47 25.10
N PRO A 25 5.33 10.69 24.74
CA PRO A 25 6.46 11.36 25.38
C PRO A 25 6.32 11.54 26.89
N VAL A 26 5.11 11.81 27.40
CA VAL A 26 4.84 12.04 28.81
C VAL A 26 4.98 10.73 29.60
N GLU A 27 4.42 9.65 29.07
CA GLU A 27 4.55 8.31 29.66
C GLU A 27 5.99 7.84 29.68
N LYS A 28 6.74 8.08 28.58
CA LYS A 28 8.19 7.80 28.51
C LYS A 28 8.94 8.46 29.64
N ASP A 29 8.70 9.74 29.88
CA ASP A 29 9.36 10.51 30.94
C ASP A 29 9.10 9.89 32.33
N VAL A 30 7.85 9.57 32.64
CA VAL A 30 7.46 8.92 33.90
C VAL A 30 8.14 7.58 34.11
N TYR A 31 8.17 6.73 33.08
CA TYR A 31 8.80 5.41 33.18
C TYR A 31 10.31 5.44 33.21
N ILE A 32 10.95 6.38 32.52
CA ILE A 32 12.40 6.59 32.58
C ILE A 32 12.82 7.03 33.99
N LYS A 33 12.07 7.92 34.63
CA LYS A 33 12.32 8.35 36.00
C LYS A 33 12.24 7.17 36.99
N LYS A 34 11.16 6.35 36.89
CA LYS A 34 11.03 5.13 37.68
C LYS A 34 12.15 4.12 37.43
N ALA A 35 12.57 3.95 36.18
CA ALA A 35 13.68 3.07 35.83
C ALA A 35 15.01 3.58 36.42
N SER A 36 15.26 4.89 36.38
CA SER A 36 16.41 5.55 37.01
C SER A 36 16.46 5.31 38.52
N GLU A 37 15.35 5.52 39.22
CA GLU A 37 15.19 5.28 40.66
C GLU A 37 15.47 3.82 41.03
N ASN A 38 14.96 2.86 40.25
CA ASN A 38 15.12 1.44 40.53
C ASN A 38 16.49 0.87 40.18
N THR A 39 17.19 1.44 39.21
CA THR A 39 18.46 0.91 38.70
C THR A 39 19.66 1.69 39.13
N GLY A 40 19.50 2.93 39.66
CA GLY A 40 20.59 3.86 39.95
C GLY A 40 21.28 4.44 38.70
N ILE A 41 20.75 4.14 37.50
CA ILE A 41 21.29 4.70 36.24
C ILE A 41 20.69 6.10 36.05
N LYS A 42 21.53 7.06 35.68
CA LYS A 42 21.08 8.44 35.42
C LYS A 42 20.06 8.47 34.29
N GLU A 43 18.98 9.24 34.45
CA GLU A 43 17.92 9.42 33.45
C GLU A 43 18.48 9.74 32.04
N GLN A 44 19.51 10.61 32.00
CA GLN A 44 20.15 10.96 30.73
C GLN A 44 20.71 9.74 29.99
N ALA A 45 21.32 8.80 30.70
CA ALA A 45 21.85 7.57 30.08
C ALA A 45 20.72 6.65 29.56
N LEU A 46 19.57 6.61 30.25
CA LEU A 46 18.39 5.89 29.80
C LEU A 46 17.77 6.55 28.55
N TYR A 47 17.71 7.88 28.52
CA TYR A 47 17.32 8.63 27.32
C TYR A 47 18.25 8.37 26.12
N ASP A 48 19.57 8.28 26.38
CA ASP A 48 20.54 8.01 25.31
C ASP A 48 20.39 6.59 24.76
N ILE A 49 20.07 5.60 25.62
CA ILE A 49 19.71 4.23 25.19
C ILE A 49 18.42 4.27 24.33
N LEU A 50 17.42 5.01 24.74
CA LEU A 50 16.16 5.13 23.98
C LEU A 50 16.40 5.80 22.61
N LYS A 51 17.19 6.87 22.57
CA LYS A 51 17.59 7.56 21.34
C LYS A 51 18.41 6.69 20.41
N SER A 52 19.39 5.93 20.95
CA SER A 52 20.20 5.02 20.14
C SER A 52 19.34 3.91 19.53
N LYS A 53 18.37 3.36 20.28
CA LYS A 53 17.42 2.36 19.76
C LYS A 53 16.46 2.94 18.72
N MET A 54 15.97 4.14 18.92
CA MET A 54 15.17 4.84 17.92
C MET A 54 15.99 5.13 16.64
N LYS A 55 17.30 5.26 16.77
CA LYS A 55 18.23 5.40 15.66
C LYS A 55 18.55 4.06 15.02
N ASP A 56 18.78 3.01 15.82
CA ASP A 56 19.01 1.63 15.34
C ASP A 56 17.74 1.03 14.71
N ASN A 57 16.55 1.29 15.25
CA ASN A 57 15.28 0.92 14.61
C ASN A 57 15.07 1.71 13.33
N ARG A 58 15.40 3.00 13.28
CA ARG A 58 15.44 3.77 12.03
C ARG A 58 16.49 3.23 11.07
N GLU A 59 17.69 2.85 11.53
CA GLU A 59 18.73 2.27 10.68
C GLU A 59 18.43 0.82 10.26
N ASN A 60 17.72 0.02 11.06
CA ASN A 60 17.23 -1.31 10.67
C ASN A 60 15.97 -1.23 9.79
N ASP A 61 15.06 -0.31 10.05
CA ASP A 61 14.01 0.07 9.10
C ASP A 61 14.64 0.68 7.83
N PHE A 62 15.72 1.47 7.95
CA PHE A 62 16.51 1.97 6.83
C PHE A 62 17.31 0.87 6.10
N ARG A 63 17.70 -0.23 6.75
CA ARG A 63 18.38 -1.36 6.08
C ARG A 63 17.40 -2.34 5.45
N ASN A 64 16.22 -2.53 6.03
CA ASN A 64 15.13 -3.29 5.41
C ASN A 64 14.34 -2.44 4.40
N ASN A 65 14.33 -1.10 4.56
CA ASN A 65 13.75 -0.12 3.62
C ASN A 65 14.82 0.57 2.75
N LYS A 66 16.07 0.09 2.69
CA LYS A 66 17.10 0.72 1.85
C LYS A 66 16.85 0.58 0.33
N GLU A 67 15.75 -0.02 -0.07
CA GLU A 67 15.18 0.14 -1.41
C GLU A 67 14.04 1.17 -1.47
N GLU A 68 13.51 1.70 -0.35
CA GLU A 68 12.31 2.57 -0.37
C GLU A 68 12.41 3.93 0.32
N ASP A 69 13.50 4.29 1.03
CA ASP A 69 13.54 5.63 1.65
C ASP A 69 14.81 6.44 1.34
N ARG A 70 14.91 6.88 0.13
CA ARG A 70 15.27 8.27 -0.13
C ARG A 70 14.04 9.09 0.21
N SER A 71 14.19 10.30 0.75
CA SER A 71 13.17 11.35 0.83
C SER A 71 12.58 11.63 -0.58
N LYS A 72 11.97 10.61 -1.13
CA LYS A 72 11.02 10.72 -2.21
C LYS A 72 9.84 11.43 -1.55
N LEU A 73 9.56 12.68 -1.95
CA LEU A 73 8.15 13.00 -2.10
C LEU A 73 7.47 11.67 -2.40
N TYR A 74 6.56 11.22 -1.53
CA TYR A 74 5.77 10.04 -1.82
C TYR A 74 4.97 10.36 -3.09
N VAL A 75 5.56 10.02 -4.21
CA VAL A 75 4.87 10.11 -5.49
C VAL A 75 4.00 8.87 -5.50
N GLU A 76 2.74 9.10 -5.25
CA GLU A 76 1.74 8.06 -5.33
C GLU A 76 1.88 7.31 -6.67
N PRO A 77 1.90 5.97 -6.65
CA PRO A 77 1.97 5.19 -7.88
C PRO A 77 0.85 5.60 -8.85
N GLY A 78 1.19 5.84 -10.13
CA GLY A 78 0.24 6.34 -11.13
C GLY A 78 -1.04 5.51 -11.23
N PHE A 79 -0.95 4.18 -11.06
CA PHE A 79 -2.12 3.30 -11.08
C PHE A 79 -3.10 3.58 -9.92
N LEU A 80 -2.63 3.93 -8.71
CA LEU A 80 -3.50 4.24 -7.59
C LEU A 80 -4.31 5.51 -7.85
N LYS A 81 -3.65 6.52 -8.38
CA LYS A 81 -4.33 7.75 -8.81
C LYS A 81 -5.32 7.46 -9.94
N ALA A 82 -4.94 6.63 -10.91
CA ALA A 82 -5.83 6.23 -12.00
C ALA A 82 -7.08 5.49 -11.49
N GLU A 83 -6.92 4.54 -10.57
CA GLU A 83 -8.05 3.83 -9.94
C GLU A 83 -8.99 4.79 -9.21
N ARG A 84 -8.46 5.69 -8.36
CA ARG A 84 -9.28 6.68 -7.65
C ARG A 84 -10.02 7.59 -8.61
N THR A 85 -9.32 8.09 -9.64
CA THR A 85 -9.94 8.97 -10.62
C THR A 85 -11.08 8.28 -11.35
N LEU A 86 -10.92 7.02 -11.78
CA LEU A 86 -12.01 6.25 -12.41
C LEU A 86 -13.20 6.05 -11.47
N LEU A 87 -12.95 5.64 -10.22
CA LEU A 87 -14.01 5.46 -9.23
C LEU A 87 -14.74 6.77 -8.93
N LYS A 88 -14.02 7.88 -8.83
CA LYS A 88 -14.61 9.21 -8.68
C LYS A 88 -15.48 9.58 -9.89
N MET A 89 -15.01 9.36 -11.12
CA MET A 89 -15.78 9.61 -12.33
C MET A 89 -17.07 8.77 -12.38
N MET A 90 -17.03 7.53 -11.91
CA MET A 90 -18.21 6.65 -11.80
C MET A 90 -19.23 7.18 -10.80
N LEU A 91 -18.79 7.80 -9.69
CA LEU A 91 -19.66 8.40 -8.70
C LEU A 91 -20.32 9.69 -9.19
N GLU A 92 -19.63 10.47 -10.02
CA GLU A 92 -20.08 11.79 -10.44
C GLU A 92 -21.07 11.73 -11.63
N ASN A 93 -20.94 10.71 -12.53
CA ASN A 93 -21.75 10.69 -13.75
C ASN A 93 -22.06 9.27 -14.21
N ASN A 94 -23.36 8.99 -14.40
CA ASN A 94 -23.85 7.70 -14.88
C ASN A 94 -23.36 7.32 -16.29
N GLU A 95 -23.12 8.29 -17.18
CA GLU A 95 -22.57 8.02 -18.50
C GLU A 95 -21.12 7.53 -18.41
N TYR A 96 -20.34 8.12 -17.51
CA TYR A 96 -18.96 7.67 -17.25
C TYR A 96 -18.95 6.27 -16.61
N LEU A 97 -19.82 6.06 -15.63
CA LEU A 97 -20.01 4.74 -15.01
C LEU A 97 -20.28 3.68 -16.06
N GLN A 98 -21.23 3.90 -16.96
CA GLN A 98 -21.56 2.95 -18.03
C GLN A 98 -20.37 2.73 -18.97
N TYR A 99 -19.68 3.80 -19.37
CA TYR A 99 -18.53 3.70 -20.27
C TYR A 99 -17.35 2.94 -19.64
N ILE A 100 -17.14 3.10 -18.33
CA ILE A 100 -16.06 2.46 -17.57
C ILE A 100 -16.38 0.96 -17.36
N GLU A 101 -17.60 0.61 -16.91
CA GLU A 101 -17.96 -0.78 -16.62
C GLU A 101 -17.93 -1.70 -17.85
N GLU A 102 -18.13 -1.15 -19.05
CA GLU A 102 -18.00 -1.89 -20.31
C GLU A 102 -16.54 -2.29 -20.63
N ARG A 103 -15.56 -1.67 -19.98
CA ARG A 103 -14.12 -1.75 -20.33
C ARG A 103 -13.23 -2.31 -19.24
N ILE A 104 -13.65 -2.22 -17.98
CA ILE A 104 -12.88 -2.68 -16.83
C ILE A 104 -13.81 -3.38 -15.83
N SER A 105 -13.28 -4.39 -15.16
CA SER A 105 -13.99 -5.17 -14.13
C SER A 105 -13.32 -4.99 -12.76
N GLU A 106 -13.98 -5.47 -11.70
CA GLU A 106 -13.39 -5.47 -10.35
C GLU A 106 -12.03 -6.17 -10.31
N ASN A 107 -11.83 -7.19 -11.16
CA ASN A 107 -10.59 -7.94 -11.20
C ASN A 107 -9.41 -7.14 -11.78
N ASP A 108 -9.68 -6.03 -12.44
CA ASP A 108 -8.64 -5.21 -13.04
C ASP A 108 -8.04 -4.21 -12.06
N PHE A 109 -8.79 -3.84 -11.02
CA PHE A 109 -8.27 -3.03 -9.93
C PHE A 109 -7.19 -3.79 -9.13
N ILE A 110 -6.21 -3.08 -8.65
CA ILE A 110 -5.06 -3.63 -7.93
C ILE A 110 -5.29 -3.56 -6.43
N LEU A 111 -5.78 -2.40 -5.94
CA LEU A 111 -6.08 -2.23 -4.54
C LEU A 111 -7.39 -2.94 -4.17
N LEU A 112 -7.38 -3.73 -3.10
CA LEU A 112 -8.55 -4.51 -2.66
C LEU A 112 -9.72 -3.60 -2.29
N GLU A 113 -9.43 -2.51 -1.62
CA GLU A 113 -10.38 -1.49 -1.22
C GLU A 113 -11.10 -0.86 -2.44
N HIS A 114 -10.35 -0.63 -3.52
CA HIS A 114 -10.93 -0.11 -4.78
C HIS A 114 -11.79 -1.14 -5.50
N LYS A 115 -11.43 -2.44 -5.45
CA LYS A 115 -12.28 -3.52 -5.96
C LYS A 115 -13.62 -3.55 -5.26
N GLU A 116 -13.60 -3.48 -3.93
CA GLU A 116 -14.80 -3.49 -3.11
C GLU A 116 -15.69 -2.28 -3.42
N ILE A 117 -15.11 -1.08 -3.50
CA ILE A 117 -15.84 0.14 -3.85
C ILE A 117 -16.45 0.03 -5.24
N PHE A 118 -15.69 -0.42 -6.25
CA PHE A 118 -16.18 -0.65 -7.60
C PHE A 118 -17.39 -1.60 -7.61
N THR A 119 -17.27 -2.74 -6.93
CA THR A 119 -18.34 -3.75 -6.85
C THR A 119 -19.62 -3.15 -6.25
N VAL A 120 -19.49 -2.35 -5.19
CA VAL A 120 -20.66 -1.72 -4.55
C VAL A 120 -21.27 -0.63 -5.44
N ILE A 121 -20.47 0.11 -6.21
CA ILE A 121 -20.98 1.08 -7.21
C ILE A 121 -21.82 0.36 -8.28
N ILE A 122 -21.31 -0.74 -8.83
CA ILE A 122 -22.03 -1.53 -9.85
C ILE A 122 -23.31 -2.13 -9.28
N LEU A 123 -23.29 -2.60 -8.03
CA LEU A 123 -24.46 -3.12 -7.34
C LEU A 123 -25.52 -2.02 -7.17
N ALA A 124 -25.15 -0.83 -6.73
CA ALA A 124 -26.05 0.32 -6.59
C ALA A 124 -26.74 0.69 -7.90
N LYS A 125 -25.99 0.67 -9.02
CA LYS A 125 -26.54 0.87 -10.35
C LYS A 125 -27.57 -0.21 -10.72
N GLY A 126 -27.25 -1.49 -10.48
CA GLY A 126 -28.15 -2.62 -10.75
C GLY A 126 -29.45 -2.55 -9.97
N GLU A 127 -29.44 -2.04 -8.76
CA GLU A 127 -30.60 -1.82 -7.90
C GLU A 127 -31.33 -0.48 -8.17
N ASN A 128 -30.89 0.32 -9.15
CA ASN A 128 -31.42 1.66 -9.47
C ASN A 128 -31.47 2.62 -8.26
N ILE A 129 -30.43 2.61 -7.44
CA ILE A 129 -30.32 3.44 -6.25
C ILE A 129 -30.10 4.90 -6.63
N ASN A 130 -30.97 5.81 -6.20
CA ASN A 130 -30.85 7.24 -6.50
C ASN A 130 -29.68 7.91 -5.77
N ASN A 131 -29.34 7.45 -4.55
CA ASN A 131 -28.24 7.98 -3.76
C ASN A 131 -27.15 6.92 -3.60
N ILE A 132 -26.29 6.84 -4.63
CA ILE A 132 -25.19 5.87 -4.70
C ILE A 132 -24.23 6.05 -3.50
N GLU A 133 -23.93 7.28 -3.11
CA GLU A 133 -22.98 7.55 -2.03
C GLU A 133 -23.46 6.99 -0.68
N SER A 134 -24.69 7.28 -0.29
CA SER A 134 -25.27 6.75 0.96
C SER A 134 -25.39 5.23 0.92
N PHE A 135 -25.66 4.65 -0.23
CA PHE A 135 -25.70 3.20 -0.41
C PHE A 135 -24.30 2.58 -0.17
N ILE A 136 -23.25 3.14 -0.78
CA ILE A 136 -21.87 2.68 -0.60
C ILE A 136 -21.48 2.78 0.87
N GLU A 137 -21.71 3.92 1.52
CA GLU A 137 -21.40 4.12 2.94
C GLU A 137 -22.10 3.09 3.85
N SER A 138 -23.32 2.69 3.52
CA SER A 138 -24.07 1.67 4.28
C SER A 138 -23.56 0.24 4.09
N ARG A 139 -22.87 -0.05 2.99
CA ARG A 139 -22.37 -1.38 2.63
C ARG A 139 -20.93 -1.63 3.01
N LEU A 140 -20.13 -0.57 3.11
CA LEU A 140 -18.73 -0.67 3.52
C LEU A 140 -18.62 -0.71 5.04
N SER A 141 -17.90 -1.70 5.56
CA SER A 141 -17.66 -1.87 7.01
C SER A 141 -16.18 -1.83 7.37
N ASP A 142 -15.28 -2.07 6.41
CA ASP A 142 -13.85 -2.02 6.66
C ASP A 142 -13.33 -0.58 6.70
N VAL A 143 -12.56 -0.28 7.77
CA VAL A 143 -12.02 1.07 8.01
C VAL A 143 -11.09 1.55 6.90
N LYS A 144 -10.34 0.63 6.28
CA LYS A 144 -9.42 0.99 5.18
C LYS A 144 -10.21 1.34 3.92
N THR A 145 -11.23 0.56 3.59
CA THR A 145 -12.10 0.80 2.44
C THR A 145 -12.85 2.12 2.59
N ILE A 146 -13.35 2.42 3.79
CA ILE A 146 -13.96 3.72 4.09
C ILE A 146 -12.94 4.87 3.94
N GLY A 147 -11.72 4.66 4.42
CA GLY A 147 -10.63 5.64 4.26
C GLY A 147 -10.28 5.92 2.79
N GLU A 148 -10.26 4.89 1.94
CA GLU A 148 -10.05 5.06 0.50
C GLU A 148 -11.25 5.75 -0.17
N LEU A 149 -12.50 5.44 0.24
CA LEU A 149 -13.68 6.14 -0.28
C LEU A 149 -13.62 7.66 0.00
N VAL A 150 -13.14 8.06 1.19
CA VAL A 150 -12.94 9.48 1.51
C VAL A 150 -11.93 10.11 0.56
N LYS A 151 -10.78 9.45 0.33
CA LYS A 151 -9.76 9.94 -0.62
C LYS A 151 -10.31 10.05 -2.04
N ILE A 152 -11.12 9.07 -2.48
CA ILE A 152 -11.78 9.11 -3.79
C ILE A 152 -12.72 10.33 -3.87
N LYS A 153 -13.49 10.61 -2.83
CA LYS A 153 -14.39 11.77 -2.80
C LYS A 153 -13.65 13.11 -2.81
N GLU A 154 -12.47 13.16 -2.20
CA GLU A 154 -11.61 14.36 -2.16
C GLU A 154 -10.73 14.53 -3.41
N GLU A 155 -10.65 13.51 -4.29
CA GLU A 155 -9.82 13.57 -5.49
C GLU A 155 -10.28 14.72 -6.41
N ASN A 156 -9.33 15.57 -6.81
CA ASN A 156 -9.59 16.65 -7.76
C ASN A 156 -9.41 16.12 -9.19
N ILE A 157 -10.48 16.06 -9.94
CA ILE A 157 -10.45 15.65 -11.34
C ILE A 157 -10.38 16.86 -12.24
N PHE A 158 -9.35 16.91 -13.08
CA PHE A 158 -9.30 17.80 -14.22
C PHE A 158 -9.86 17.07 -15.44
N PHE A 159 -11.03 17.48 -15.92
CA PHE A 159 -11.65 16.89 -17.09
C PHE A 159 -10.95 17.39 -18.35
N ALA A 160 -10.48 16.46 -19.19
CA ALA A 160 -9.98 16.77 -20.52
C ALA A 160 -11.14 17.09 -21.47
N ASP A 161 -10.85 17.74 -22.59
CA ASP A 161 -11.84 18.03 -23.64
C ASP A 161 -12.49 16.74 -24.16
N ASN A 162 -11.75 15.66 -24.21
CA ASN A 162 -12.25 14.32 -24.56
C ASN A 162 -12.19 13.36 -23.39
N ILE A 163 -13.26 13.29 -22.63
CA ILE A 163 -13.38 12.44 -21.43
C ILE A 163 -13.19 10.96 -21.73
N LYS A 164 -13.67 10.47 -22.88
CA LYS A 164 -13.52 9.06 -23.26
C LYS A 164 -12.06 8.68 -23.48
N VAL A 165 -11.26 9.57 -24.06
CA VAL A 165 -9.81 9.37 -24.17
C VAL A 165 -9.18 9.35 -22.79
N GLN A 166 -9.51 10.29 -21.91
CA GLN A 166 -9.01 10.33 -20.55
C GLN A 166 -9.34 9.03 -19.77
N ILE A 167 -10.57 8.54 -19.85
CA ILE A 167 -10.96 7.27 -19.23
C ILE A 167 -10.13 6.10 -19.77
N ASN A 168 -9.93 6.02 -21.09
CA ASN A 168 -9.13 4.97 -21.70
C ASN A 168 -7.65 5.05 -21.26
N ASP A 169 -7.08 6.25 -21.14
CA ASP A 169 -5.71 6.43 -20.66
C ASP A 169 -5.56 5.95 -19.20
N LEU A 170 -6.52 6.26 -18.33
CA LEU A 170 -6.54 5.79 -16.95
C LEU A 170 -6.65 4.25 -16.88
N ILE A 171 -7.52 3.65 -17.67
CA ILE A 171 -7.67 2.19 -17.77
C ILE A 171 -6.35 1.56 -18.26
N ASN A 172 -5.73 2.13 -19.29
CA ASN A 172 -4.47 1.64 -19.84
C ASN A 172 -3.32 1.73 -18.81
N GLU A 173 -3.30 2.75 -17.95
CA GLU A 173 -2.31 2.85 -16.87
C GLU A 173 -2.46 1.70 -15.86
N ILE A 174 -3.69 1.40 -15.43
CA ILE A 174 -4.00 0.29 -14.51
C ILE A 174 -3.60 -1.06 -15.13
N ILE A 175 -4.07 -1.32 -16.36
CA ILE A 175 -3.77 -2.56 -17.08
C ILE A 175 -2.26 -2.71 -17.31
N SER A 176 -1.60 -1.64 -17.74
CA SER A 176 -0.14 -1.65 -17.95
C SER A 176 0.63 -1.98 -16.69
N TYR A 177 0.22 -1.44 -15.54
CA TYR A 177 0.85 -1.75 -14.26
C TYR A 177 0.67 -3.23 -13.89
N LYS A 178 -0.55 -3.75 -14.01
CA LYS A 178 -0.88 -5.16 -13.76
C LYS A 178 -0.08 -6.12 -14.65
N LEU A 179 0.02 -5.80 -15.94
CA LEU A 179 0.83 -6.59 -16.88
C LEU A 179 2.32 -6.55 -16.52
N LYS A 180 2.86 -5.40 -16.09
CA LYS A 180 4.25 -5.30 -15.62
C LYS A 180 4.48 -6.18 -14.39
N GLN A 181 3.60 -6.14 -13.39
CA GLN A 181 3.70 -7.00 -12.21
C GLN A 181 3.70 -8.49 -12.60
N ARG A 182 2.80 -8.89 -13.50
CA ARG A 182 2.75 -10.29 -13.96
C ARG A 182 4.02 -10.69 -14.70
N ILE A 183 4.59 -9.82 -15.54
CA ILE A 183 5.88 -10.05 -16.21
C ILE A 183 6.98 -10.27 -15.18
N ASP A 184 7.07 -9.44 -14.15
CA ASP A 184 8.12 -9.56 -13.13
C ASP A 184 7.95 -10.83 -12.28
N GLN A 185 6.72 -11.24 -12.00
CA GLN A 185 6.42 -12.51 -11.34
C GLN A 185 6.85 -13.68 -12.20
N LEU A 186 6.43 -13.74 -13.47
CA LEU A 186 6.79 -14.81 -14.40
C LEU A 186 8.31 -14.95 -14.60
N ARG A 187 9.04 -13.83 -14.63
CA ARG A 187 10.50 -13.85 -14.71
C ARG A 187 11.15 -14.49 -13.48
N LYS A 188 10.60 -14.23 -12.28
CA LYS A 188 11.10 -14.86 -11.06
C LYS A 188 10.81 -16.35 -11.04
N GLU A 189 9.60 -16.75 -11.42
CA GLU A 189 9.18 -18.15 -11.54
C GLU A 189 10.03 -18.90 -12.58
N GLN A 190 10.25 -18.30 -13.76
CA GLN A 190 11.09 -18.87 -14.82
C GLN A 190 12.51 -19.12 -14.33
N LYS A 191 13.13 -18.13 -13.68
CA LYS A 191 14.50 -18.27 -13.14
C LYS A 191 14.59 -19.37 -12.08
N GLN A 192 13.55 -19.55 -11.28
CA GLN A 192 13.48 -20.63 -10.28
C GLN A 192 13.44 -22.00 -10.99
N LEU A 193 12.58 -22.18 -11.99
CA LEU A 193 12.48 -23.42 -12.76
C LEU A 193 13.78 -23.76 -13.49
N GLU A 194 14.48 -22.77 -14.03
CA GLU A 194 15.79 -22.95 -14.63
C GLU A 194 16.83 -23.46 -13.63
N ASN A 195 16.84 -22.91 -12.41
CA ASN A 195 17.73 -23.36 -11.35
C ASN A 195 17.40 -24.79 -10.86
N GLU A 196 16.11 -25.19 -10.94
CA GLU A 196 15.64 -26.54 -10.61
C GLU A 196 15.85 -27.56 -11.77
N GLY A 197 16.33 -27.12 -12.94
CA GLY A 197 16.54 -27.96 -14.14
C GLY A 197 15.20 -28.30 -14.85
N LYS A 198 14.09 -27.65 -14.54
CA LYS A 198 12.77 -27.89 -15.15
C LYS A 198 12.61 -27.09 -16.45
N ILE A 199 13.39 -27.48 -17.45
CA ILE A 199 13.52 -26.70 -18.70
C ILE A 199 12.21 -26.62 -19.49
N GLU A 200 11.43 -27.69 -19.56
CA GLU A 200 10.12 -27.68 -20.28
C GLU A 200 9.12 -26.72 -19.68
N GLU A 201 9.05 -26.64 -18.35
CA GLU A 201 8.17 -25.71 -17.64
C GLU A 201 8.65 -24.26 -17.82
N SER A 202 9.96 -24.02 -17.78
CA SER A 202 10.54 -22.70 -18.06
C SER A 202 10.20 -22.20 -19.46
N ILE A 203 10.25 -23.08 -20.50
CA ILE A 203 9.87 -22.73 -21.87
C ILE A 203 8.38 -22.30 -21.95
N LYS A 204 7.48 -23.00 -21.25
CA LYS A 204 6.05 -22.62 -21.22
C LYS A 204 5.86 -21.20 -20.63
N LEU A 205 6.56 -20.90 -19.55
CA LEU A 205 6.53 -19.55 -18.96
C LEU A 205 7.14 -18.49 -19.89
N ALA A 206 8.18 -18.82 -20.64
CA ALA A 206 8.75 -17.91 -21.63
C ALA A 206 7.77 -17.53 -22.74
N ILE A 207 6.95 -18.48 -23.18
CA ILE A 207 5.89 -18.24 -24.18
C ILE A 207 4.81 -17.32 -23.59
N GLU A 208 4.35 -17.59 -22.35
CA GLU A 208 3.39 -16.72 -21.65
C GLU A 208 3.94 -15.30 -21.50
N LEU A 209 5.21 -15.17 -21.08
CA LEU A 209 5.91 -13.90 -20.91
C LEU A 209 6.00 -13.10 -22.22
N ALA A 210 6.28 -13.78 -23.34
CA ALA A 210 6.30 -13.13 -24.66
C ALA A 210 4.91 -12.60 -25.05
N SER A 211 3.84 -13.39 -24.80
CA SER A 211 2.46 -12.99 -25.05
C SER A 211 2.04 -11.76 -24.24
N ILE A 212 2.33 -11.76 -22.92
CA ILE A 212 1.99 -10.63 -22.03
C ILE A 212 2.82 -9.38 -22.40
N THR A 213 4.10 -9.55 -22.75
CA THR A 213 4.94 -8.43 -23.19
C THR A 213 4.40 -7.78 -24.47
N LYS A 214 3.84 -8.57 -25.38
CA LYS A 214 3.16 -8.04 -26.57
C LYS A 214 1.94 -7.23 -26.20
N LYS A 215 1.06 -7.74 -25.34
CA LYS A 215 -0.13 -7.02 -24.85
C LYS A 215 0.25 -5.70 -24.18
N LEU A 216 1.31 -5.66 -23.37
CA LEU A 216 1.81 -4.43 -22.75
C LEU A 216 2.27 -3.39 -23.77
N LYS A 217 2.89 -3.82 -24.88
CA LYS A 217 3.28 -2.90 -25.95
C LYS A 217 2.07 -2.34 -26.71
N GLU A 218 1.03 -3.14 -26.87
CA GLU A 218 -0.23 -2.74 -27.51
C GLU A 218 -0.98 -1.70 -26.64
N ALA A 219 -1.10 -1.94 -25.33
CA ALA A 219 -1.72 -1.01 -24.39
C ALA A 219 -1.03 0.37 -24.30
N LYS A 220 0.25 0.46 -24.67
CA LYS A 220 1.01 1.74 -24.69
C LYS A 220 0.92 2.50 -26.01
N ARG A 221 0.31 1.94 -27.05
CA ARG A 221 0.24 2.56 -28.38
C ARG A 221 -1.09 3.25 -28.67
N VAL A 222 -2.04 3.12 -27.77
CA VAL A 222 -3.34 3.80 -27.81
C VAL A 222 -3.26 5.10 -27.06
#